data_c96a1fa0df78f366aeb838da65fdb946
#
_entry.id   c96a1fa0df78f366aeb838da65fdb946
#
_cell.length_a   1.000
_cell.length_b   1.000
_cell.length_c   1.000
_cell.angle_alpha   90.00
_cell.angle_beta   90.00
_cell.angle_gamma   90.00
#
_symmetry.space_group_name_H-M   'P 1'
#
loop_
_entity.id
_entity.type
_entity.pdbx_description
1 polymer ?
#
loop_
_entity_poly.entity_id
_entity_poly.type
_entity_poly.pdbx_seq_one_letter_code
_entity_poly.pdbx_strand_id
1 'polypeptide(L)'
;YTITAHAINQAGETIDTIAVTDGKFTMPQLPYVYRVEISVAEGDFKAYEIKAGQTANGTIIAPARADAGEQIEIKLTPAAGYRLKENTLVVTVAVSGTASASKTITADANGKFFFTLPAAEQMVAFPINVSAVFEKDPNYDPSTGAGSSMNRPQSVGLGAGVAVGITMHTNNAFIKNGTIEASSISVTVDSGSENDKLLAAAGSVAGCSQGDFGLAGAITVQVNSFKTRAIVGDTATLTLSGGSFTVKASSYEEIETKADANGPAKAGGSSAGVGAGIAVDVTGIDVASIVADGVNIIQKNDAPLTKIEITVAHSGNEMMEAKAGSSGGISISPVVALMISGAYTEARLGSGAKLTAKGDVRVEAQSALVREMAANASAAGGRVGVGGSFNISILNDSAEAYVRRSLKSRNLTVNAVSRSTLKSTSRAGAKGASSGSTAAGSGTGTTTSGGSGDDADDGSSKGESD
;
A
#
# COMPACT_ATOMS: atom_id res chain seq x y z
N TYR A 1 16.53 -22.51 8.47
CA TYR A 1 15.28 -23.00 7.86
C TYR A 1 15.53 -24.32 7.16
N THR A 2 14.74 -25.34 7.51
CA THR A 2 14.72 -26.58 6.74
C THR A 2 13.57 -26.52 5.76
N ILE A 3 13.89 -26.62 4.48
CA ILE A 3 12.88 -26.62 3.41
C ILE A 3 12.66 -28.06 3.01
N THR A 4 11.42 -28.54 3.12
CA THR A 4 10.99 -29.84 2.61
C THR A 4 9.97 -29.66 1.52
N ALA A 5 10.08 -30.44 0.46
CA ALA A 5 9.12 -30.46 -0.63
C ALA A 5 8.58 -31.88 -0.81
N HIS A 6 7.27 -32.01 -0.90
CA HIS A 6 6.57 -33.28 -1.03
C HIS A 6 5.71 -33.31 -2.29
N ALA A 7 5.83 -34.37 -3.05
CA ALA A 7 4.92 -34.66 -4.16
C ALA A 7 3.63 -35.27 -3.63
N ILE A 8 2.49 -34.67 -3.96
CA ILE A 8 1.16 -35.04 -3.45
C ILE A 8 0.28 -35.55 -4.61
N ASN A 9 -0.41 -36.65 -4.41
CA ASN A 9 -1.36 -37.19 -5.36
C ASN A 9 -2.73 -36.49 -5.30
N GLN A 10 -3.66 -36.90 -6.17
CA GLN A 10 -5.01 -36.32 -6.20
C GLN A 10 -5.82 -36.61 -4.91
N ALA A 11 -5.49 -37.66 -4.18
CA ALA A 11 -6.12 -38.00 -2.89
C ALA A 11 -5.54 -37.18 -1.72
N GLY A 12 -4.51 -36.39 -1.93
CA GLY A 12 -3.87 -35.60 -0.88
C GLY A 12 -2.76 -36.33 -0.10
N GLU A 13 -2.33 -37.50 -0.60
CA GLU A 13 -1.28 -38.30 0.06
C GLU A 13 0.10 -37.96 -0.48
N THR A 14 1.11 -37.93 0.40
CA THR A 14 2.52 -37.77 -0.01
C THR A 14 2.99 -39.06 -0.69
N ILE A 15 3.40 -38.94 -1.93
CA ILE A 15 3.88 -40.07 -2.76
C ILE A 15 5.40 -40.06 -2.89
N ASP A 16 6.04 -38.91 -2.69
CA ASP A 16 7.51 -38.80 -2.72
C ASP A 16 7.96 -37.55 -1.95
N THR A 17 9.21 -37.59 -1.46
CA THR A 17 9.90 -36.45 -0.83
C THR A 17 10.97 -35.96 -1.79
N ILE A 18 10.84 -34.72 -2.23
CA ILE A 18 11.69 -34.10 -3.23
C ILE A 18 12.92 -33.50 -2.53
N ALA A 19 14.11 -33.86 -2.98
CA ALA A 19 15.34 -33.26 -2.46
C ALA A 19 15.41 -31.76 -2.81
N VAL A 20 15.63 -30.93 -1.80
CA VAL A 20 15.85 -29.50 -1.94
C VAL A 20 17.32 -29.19 -1.67
N THR A 21 18.02 -28.62 -2.65
CA THR A 21 19.43 -28.23 -2.53
C THR A 21 19.57 -26.75 -2.89
N ASP A 22 20.20 -25.97 -2.01
CA ASP A 22 20.35 -24.52 -2.18
C ASP A 22 19.04 -23.77 -2.47
N GLY A 23 17.96 -24.18 -1.81
CA GLY A 23 16.63 -23.59 -2.01
C GLY A 23 15.98 -23.91 -3.36
N LYS A 24 16.55 -24.86 -4.14
CA LYS A 24 16.05 -25.28 -5.44
C LYS A 24 15.67 -26.75 -5.42
N PHE A 25 14.65 -27.12 -6.15
CA PHE A 25 14.28 -28.50 -6.42
C PHE A 25 13.84 -28.67 -7.87
N THR A 26 13.95 -29.89 -8.36
CA THR A 26 13.47 -30.25 -9.71
C THR A 26 12.07 -30.83 -9.58
N MET A 27 11.13 -30.31 -10.36
CA MET A 27 9.75 -30.85 -10.41
C MET A 27 9.80 -32.32 -10.84
N PRO A 28 9.21 -33.23 -10.04
CA PRO A 28 9.18 -34.64 -10.42
C PRO A 28 8.29 -34.85 -11.64
N GLN A 29 8.80 -35.60 -12.62
CA GLN A 29 8.04 -35.99 -13.81
C GLN A 29 7.28 -37.30 -13.55
N LEU A 30 6.45 -37.32 -12.54
CA LEU A 30 5.62 -38.46 -12.21
C LEU A 30 4.19 -38.22 -12.70
N PRO A 31 3.56 -39.16 -13.41
CA PRO A 31 2.25 -38.97 -14.03
C PRO A 31 1.11 -38.81 -13.02
N TYR A 32 1.37 -39.04 -11.75
CA TYR A 32 0.37 -38.98 -10.66
C TYR A 32 0.56 -37.82 -9.69
N VAL A 33 1.54 -36.92 -9.91
CA VAL A 33 1.75 -35.76 -9.06
C VAL A 33 0.71 -34.71 -9.39
N TYR A 34 -0.17 -34.42 -8.44
CA TYR A 34 -1.19 -33.41 -8.57
C TYR A 34 -0.69 -32.03 -8.16
N ARG A 35 0.12 -31.97 -7.10
CA ARG A 35 0.76 -30.75 -6.60
C ARG A 35 2.05 -31.07 -5.86
N VAL A 36 2.88 -30.06 -5.67
CA VAL A 36 4.03 -30.12 -4.77
C VAL A 36 3.75 -29.20 -3.59
N GLU A 37 3.79 -29.74 -2.38
CA GLU A 37 3.69 -28.97 -1.14
C GLU A 37 5.08 -28.66 -0.63
N ILE A 38 5.36 -27.38 -0.39
CA ILE A 38 6.62 -26.92 0.17
C ILE A 38 6.33 -26.44 1.60
N SER A 39 6.98 -27.07 2.56
CA SER A 39 6.96 -26.63 3.94
C SER A 39 8.32 -26.07 4.33
N VAL A 40 8.32 -24.94 5.02
CA VAL A 40 9.50 -24.33 5.60
C VAL A 40 9.36 -24.46 7.11
N ALA A 41 10.17 -25.31 7.72
CA ALA A 41 10.29 -25.37 9.16
C ALA A 41 11.36 -24.37 9.62
N GLU A 42 11.05 -23.59 10.62
CA GLU A 42 12.06 -22.85 11.36
C GLU A 42 13.06 -23.89 11.92
N GLY A 43 14.32 -23.81 11.52
CA GLY A 43 15.37 -24.56 12.19
C GLY A 43 15.50 -24.07 13.63
N ASP A 44 16.00 -24.90 14.53
CA ASP A 44 16.37 -24.49 15.90
C ASP A 44 17.47 -23.40 15.81
N PHE A 45 17.04 -22.16 15.60
CA PHE A 45 17.92 -20.99 15.69
C PHE A 45 18.31 -20.85 17.15
N LYS A 46 19.55 -21.14 17.44
CA LYS A 46 20.09 -20.85 18.75
C LYS A 46 20.38 -19.35 18.81
N ALA A 47 19.41 -18.58 19.35
CA ALA A 47 19.57 -17.16 19.60
C ALA A 47 20.11 -16.95 21.01
N TYR A 48 21.08 -16.04 21.13
CA TYR A 48 21.59 -15.58 22.42
C TYR A 48 20.71 -14.46 22.98
N GLU A 49 20.43 -14.53 24.27
CA GLU A 49 19.91 -13.39 25.03
C GLU A 49 21.06 -12.43 25.34
N ILE A 50 20.87 -11.15 25.07
CA ILE A 50 21.86 -10.09 25.29
C ILE A 50 21.32 -9.12 26.32
N LYS A 51 22.08 -8.89 27.38
CA LYS A 51 21.75 -7.96 28.45
C LYS A 51 22.71 -6.77 28.45
N ALA A 52 22.19 -5.61 28.06
CA ALA A 52 22.90 -4.36 28.29
C ALA A 52 22.83 -4.01 29.77
N GLY A 53 24.00 -3.90 30.42
CA GLY A 53 24.12 -3.51 31.82
C GLY A 53 23.65 -2.08 32.05
N GLN A 54 23.03 -1.84 33.21
CA GLN A 54 22.75 -0.46 33.62
C GLN A 54 24.08 0.22 34.00
N THR A 55 24.27 1.44 33.55
CA THR A 55 25.45 2.21 33.82
C THR A 55 25.09 3.61 34.30
N ALA A 56 25.86 4.15 35.22
CA ALA A 56 25.73 5.56 35.61
C ALA A 56 26.29 6.46 34.50
N ASN A 57 25.63 7.60 34.29
CA ASN A 57 26.07 8.66 33.37
C ASN A 57 26.11 8.31 31.88
N GLY A 58 25.29 7.37 31.45
CA GLY A 58 25.11 7.02 30.06
C GLY A 58 24.20 5.79 29.88
N THR A 59 23.93 5.44 28.62
CA THR A 59 23.12 4.28 28.27
C THR A 59 23.86 3.39 27.29
N ILE A 60 23.62 2.09 27.40
CA ILE A 60 24.08 1.05 26.48
C ILE A 60 22.86 0.49 25.77
N ILE A 61 22.87 0.46 24.46
CA ILE A 61 21.80 -0.10 23.64
C ILE A 61 22.40 -1.24 22.79
N ALA A 62 21.87 -2.44 22.98
CA ALA A 62 22.16 -3.61 22.16
C ALA A 62 20.84 -4.34 21.86
N PRO A 63 20.74 -5.14 20.78
CA PRO A 63 19.56 -5.97 20.55
C PRO A 63 19.35 -6.92 21.73
N ALA A 64 18.09 -7.16 22.14
CA ALA A 64 17.78 -8.05 23.26
C ALA A 64 18.07 -9.54 22.94
N ARG A 65 18.10 -9.87 21.64
CA ARG A 65 18.41 -11.21 21.11
C ARG A 65 19.09 -11.07 19.76
N ALA A 66 19.97 -12.01 19.44
CA ALA A 66 20.58 -12.13 18.12
C ALA A 66 21.04 -13.57 17.89
N ASP A 67 21.19 -13.98 16.64
CA ASP A 67 21.50 -15.34 16.28
C ASP A 67 22.98 -15.67 16.47
N ALA A 68 23.28 -16.95 16.65
CA ALA A 68 24.67 -17.44 16.75
C ALA A 68 25.46 -17.09 15.49
N GLY A 69 26.64 -16.51 15.68
CA GLY A 69 27.49 -16.04 14.58
C GLY A 69 27.13 -14.67 14.01
N GLU A 70 26.01 -14.08 14.41
CA GLU A 70 25.59 -12.75 13.98
C GLU A 70 26.51 -11.65 14.52
N GLN A 71 26.73 -10.60 13.72
CA GLN A 71 27.43 -9.39 14.18
C GLN A 71 26.43 -8.34 14.61
N ILE A 72 26.48 -7.94 15.87
CA ILE A 72 25.60 -6.92 16.45
C ILE A 72 26.35 -5.59 16.62
N GLU A 73 25.60 -4.48 16.49
CA GLU A 73 26.08 -3.13 16.81
C GLU A 73 25.69 -2.80 18.26
N ILE A 74 26.65 -2.33 19.05
CA ILE A 74 26.45 -1.82 20.41
C ILE A 74 26.50 -0.32 20.36
N LYS A 75 25.43 0.37 20.74
CA LYS A 75 25.34 1.83 20.77
C LYS A 75 25.51 2.34 22.19
N LEU A 76 26.36 3.35 22.34
CA LEU A 76 26.65 4.00 23.61
C LEU A 76 26.22 5.46 23.55
N THR A 77 25.48 5.90 24.56
CA THR A 77 25.06 7.30 24.66
C THR A 77 25.47 7.84 26.02
N PRO A 78 26.61 8.58 26.13
CA PRO A 78 27.01 9.25 27.34
C PRO A 78 26.01 10.35 27.74
N ALA A 79 25.80 10.56 29.01
CA ALA A 79 25.06 11.71 29.51
C ALA A 79 25.86 13.03 29.25
N ALA A 80 25.17 14.17 29.28
CA ALA A 80 25.83 15.46 29.09
C ALA A 80 26.97 15.65 30.11
N GLY A 81 28.17 16.01 29.64
CA GLY A 81 29.36 16.17 30.46
C GLY A 81 30.09 14.85 30.78
N TYR A 82 29.71 13.75 30.14
CA TYR A 82 30.39 12.47 30.31
C TYR A 82 30.83 11.92 28.94
N ARG A 83 31.85 11.05 28.97
CA ARG A 83 32.35 10.30 27.81
C ARG A 83 32.56 8.83 28.17
N LEU A 84 32.62 7.97 27.16
CA LEU A 84 33.04 6.58 27.39
C LEU A 84 34.49 6.59 27.93
N LYS A 85 34.73 5.91 29.06
CA LYS A 85 36.08 5.66 29.52
C LYS A 85 36.75 4.64 28.60
N GLU A 86 37.97 4.94 28.16
CA GLU A 86 38.70 4.09 27.23
C GLU A 86 38.82 2.63 27.73
N ASN A 87 38.67 1.69 26.81
CA ASN A 87 38.78 0.25 27.04
C ASN A 87 37.80 -0.32 28.11
N THR A 88 36.67 0.34 28.39
CA THR A 88 35.69 -0.13 29.36
C THR A 88 34.43 -0.74 28.76
N LEU A 89 34.24 -0.68 27.42
CA LEU A 89 33.19 -1.43 26.77
C LEU A 89 33.60 -2.91 26.70
N VAL A 90 32.94 -3.74 27.49
CA VAL A 90 33.29 -5.16 27.63
C VAL A 90 32.03 -6.00 27.36
N VAL A 91 32.19 -7.01 26.51
CA VAL A 91 31.21 -8.06 26.30
C VAL A 91 31.69 -9.32 27.00
N THR A 92 30.88 -9.82 27.94
CA THR A 92 31.18 -11.03 28.69
C THR A 92 30.30 -12.19 28.23
N VAL A 93 30.93 -13.26 27.78
CA VAL A 93 30.30 -14.50 27.37
C VAL A 93 30.64 -15.59 28.38
N ALA A 94 29.65 -16.13 29.06
CA ALA A 94 29.86 -17.26 29.98
C ALA A 94 29.81 -18.57 29.18
N VAL A 95 30.90 -19.31 29.09
CA VAL A 95 31.02 -20.60 28.39
C VAL A 95 30.83 -21.75 29.42
N SER A 96 29.93 -22.69 29.11
CA SER A 96 29.65 -23.82 30.01
C SER A 96 30.95 -24.63 30.32
N GLY A 97 31.28 -24.74 31.60
CA GLY A 97 32.44 -25.53 32.06
C GLY A 97 33.78 -24.78 32.04
N THR A 98 33.85 -23.55 31.64
CA THR A 98 35.05 -22.68 31.62
C THR A 98 34.78 -21.32 32.26
N ALA A 99 35.83 -20.61 32.65
CA ALA A 99 35.70 -19.23 33.13
C ALA A 99 35.05 -18.34 32.04
N SER A 100 34.23 -17.37 32.48
CA SER A 100 33.63 -16.38 31.60
C SER A 100 34.68 -15.68 30.76
N ALA A 101 34.54 -15.68 29.44
CA ALA A 101 35.43 -14.95 28.54
C ALA A 101 34.90 -13.51 28.39
N SER A 102 35.74 -12.54 28.69
CA SER A 102 35.44 -11.12 28.49
C SER A 102 36.28 -10.57 27.35
N LYS A 103 35.62 -9.87 26.43
CA LYS A 103 36.26 -9.21 25.29
C LYS A 103 36.01 -7.70 25.38
N THR A 104 37.09 -6.93 25.39
CA THR A 104 36.99 -5.45 25.25
C THR A 104 36.71 -5.12 23.79
N ILE A 105 35.73 -4.27 23.55
CA ILE A 105 35.33 -3.83 22.23
C ILE A 105 35.85 -2.42 22.01
N THR A 106 36.56 -2.23 20.91
CA THR A 106 37.04 -0.93 20.45
C THR A 106 36.18 -0.44 19.28
N ALA A 107 36.09 0.88 19.13
CA ALA A 107 35.41 1.46 17.99
C ALA A 107 36.12 1.13 16.68
N ASP A 108 35.38 0.94 15.61
CA ASP A 108 35.90 0.89 14.25
C ASP A 108 36.34 2.30 13.75
N ALA A 109 36.80 2.38 12.51
CA ALA A 109 37.22 3.63 11.89
C ALA A 109 36.09 4.71 11.80
N ASN A 110 34.83 4.29 11.95
CA ASN A 110 33.67 5.16 11.94
C ASN A 110 33.12 5.44 13.35
N GLY A 111 33.82 5.02 14.39
CA GLY A 111 33.42 5.21 15.79
C GLY A 111 32.33 4.27 16.27
N LYS A 112 32.03 3.18 15.54
CA LYS A 112 31.01 2.20 15.88
C LYS A 112 31.61 1.00 16.60
N PHE A 113 30.81 0.39 17.47
CA PHE A 113 31.19 -0.79 18.24
C PHE A 113 30.44 -2.03 17.75
N PHE A 114 31.17 -3.04 17.31
CA PHE A 114 30.61 -4.29 16.82
C PHE A 114 31.11 -5.48 17.61
N PHE A 115 30.24 -6.44 17.82
CA PHE A 115 30.59 -7.72 18.43
C PHE A 115 29.94 -8.86 17.63
N THR A 116 30.74 -9.84 17.24
CA THR A 116 30.24 -11.07 16.58
C THR A 116 29.96 -12.09 17.66
N LEU A 117 28.72 -12.60 17.67
CA LEU A 117 28.30 -13.64 18.62
C LEU A 117 29.05 -14.95 18.36
N PRO A 118 29.26 -15.80 19.41
CA PRO A 118 29.84 -17.12 19.23
C PRO A 118 29.02 -17.99 18.28
N ALA A 119 29.68 -18.93 17.60
CA ALA A 119 29.00 -19.91 16.77
C ALA A 119 28.10 -20.86 17.62
N ALA A 120 27.10 -21.45 16.98
CA ALA A 120 26.08 -22.27 17.67
C ALA A 120 26.67 -23.47 18.46
N GLU A 121 27.81 -23.97 18.04
CA GLU A 121 28.52 -25.07 18.70
C GLU A 121 29.13 -24.69 20.05
N GLN A 122 29.32 -23.38 20.29
CA GLN A 122 29.88 -22.82 21.52
C GLN A 122 28.80 -22.30 22.49
N MET A 123 27.57 -22.71 22.29
CA MET A 123 26.42 -22.15 23.03
C MET A 123 26.47 -22.34 24.53
N VAL A 124 26.14 -21.28 25.18
CA VAL A 124 26.14 -21.06 26.60
C VAL A 124 24.72 -20.91 27.13
N ALA A 125 24.49 -21.44 28.34
CA ALA A 125 23.20 -21.36 29.02
C ALA A 125 22.89 -19.97 29.63
N PHE A 126 23.76 -18.96 29.44
CA PHE A 126 23.66 -17.68 30.14
C PHE A 126 23.61 -16.49 29.16
N PRO A 127 22.92 -15.40 29.52
CA PRO A 127 22.87 -14.22 28.66
C PRO A 127 24.26 -13.59 28.50
N ILE A 128 24.50 -13.07 27.30
CA ILE A 128 25.68 -12.28 27.00
C ILE A 128 25.52 -10.90 27.65
N ASN A 129 26.45 -10.53 28.52
CA ASN A 129 26.38 -9.25 29.22
C ASN A 129 27.27 -8.21 28.53
N VAL A 130 26.71 -7.03 28.31
CA VAL A 130 27.42 -5.88 27.76
C VAL A 130 27.52 -4.80 28.87
N SER A 131 28.73 -4.36 29.18
CA SER A 131 28.98 -3.33 30.19
C SER A 131 29.93 -2.26 29.67
N ALA A 132 29.77 -1.03 30.16
CA ALA A 132 30.65 0.09 29.88
C ALA A 132 30.68 1.04 31.06
N VAL A 133 31.72 1.84 31.16
CA VAL A 133 31.88 2.90 32.19
C VAL A 133 31.96 4.25 31.52
N PHE A 134 31.18 5.21 32.00
CA PHE A 134 31.24 6.59 31.58
C PHE A 134 31.92 7.43 32.66
N GLU A 135 32.88 8.25 32.28
CA GLU A 135 33.62 9.18 33.15
C GLU A 135 33.31 10.62 32.79
N LYS A 136 33.55 11.55 33.71
CA LYS A 136 33.44 12.99 33.40
C LYS A 136 34.35 13.35 32.24
N ASP A 137 33.81 14.07 31.27
CA ASP A 137 34.61 14.64 30.19
C ASP A 137 35.36 15.88 30.67
N PRO A 138 36.71 15.85 30.76
CA PRO A 138 37.48 16.98 31.28
C PRO A 138 37.41 18.24 30.39
N ASN A 139 37.01 18.09 29.14
CA ASN A 139 36.90 19.17 28.18
C ASN A 139 35.43 19.61 27.95
N TYR A 140 34.50 19.16 28.80
CA TYR A 140 33.10 19.58 28.70
C TYR A 140 32.94 21.04 29.22
N ASP A 141 32.47 21.92 28.35
CA ASP A 141 32.08 23.28 28.69
C ASP A 141 30.55 23.35 28.85
N PRO A 142 30.04 23.52 30.07
CA PRO A 142 28.60 23.58 30.31
C PRO A 142 27.93 24.82 29.70
N SER A 143 28.70 25.87 29.39
CA SER A 143 28.18 27.12 28.82
C SER A 143 27.87 26.96 27.30
N THR A 144 28.64 26.13 26.63
CA THR A 144 28.49 25.86 25.19
C THR A 144 27.90 24.49 24.92
N GLY A 145 27.82 23.59 25.90
CA GLY A 145 27.49 22.19 25.75
C GLY A 145 28.56 21.40 24.98
N ALA A 146 29.73 22.02 24.73
CA ALA A 146 30.83 21.39 24.03
C ALA A 146 31.65 20.54 24.99
N GLY A 147 31.78 19.27 24.72
CA GLY A 147 32.72 18.33 25.35
C GLY A 147 33.90 18.04 24.43
N SER A 148 34.83 17.22 24.88
CA SER A 148 35.88 16.70 24.01
C SER A 148 35.24 16.17 22.73
N SER A 149 35.61 16.74 21.61
CA SER A 149 35.28 16.19 20.30
C SER A 149 36.17 14.97 20.01
N MET A 150 36.07 13.92 20.85
CA MET A 150 36.31 12.62 20.35
C MET A 150 35.09 12.34 19.44
N ASN A 151 35.35 12.40 18.13
CA ASN A 151 34.41 12.05 17.08
C ASN A 151 33.06 11.55 17.64
N ARG A 152 32.14 12.48 17.97
CA ARG A 152 30.75 12.08 18.00
C ARG A 152 30.52 11.54 16.60
N PRO A 153 30.38 10.26 16.41
CA PRO A 153 29.94 9.83 15.12
C PRO A 153 28.64 10.57 14.89
N GLN A 154 28.58 11.33 13.80
CA GLN A 154 27.35 12.01 13.42
C GLN A 154 26.29 10.93 13.41
N SER A 155 25.42 10.92 14.41
CA SER A 155 24.44 9.88 14.53
C SER A 155 23.37 10.12 13.46
N VAL A 156 23.32 9.23 12.50
CA VAL A 156 22.32 9.27 11.44
C VAL A 156 21.20 8.32 11.82
N GLY A 157 20.01 8.85 12.04
CA GLY A 157 18.80 8.07 12.16
C GLY A 157 18.19 7.85 10.78
N LEU A 158 17.92 6.61 10.44
CA LEU A 158 17.26 6.24 9.19
C LEU A 158 15.95 5.50 9.50
N GLY A 159 14.85 5.98 8.94
CA GLY A 159 13.55 5.30 8.93
C GLY A 159 13.08 5.13 7.49
N ALA A 160 12.76 3.93 7.08
CA ALA A 160 12.19 3.68 5.76
C ALA A 160 10.99 2.76 5.88
N GLY A 161 9.89 3.14 5.23
CA GLY A 161 8.70 2.32 5.08
C GLY A 161 8.40 2.17 3.59
N VAL A 162 8.23 0.94 3.13
CA VAL A 162 7.81 0.66 1.76
C VAL A 162 6.63 -0.30 1.80
N ALA A 163 5.54 0.06 1.11
CA ALA A 163 4.40 -0.81 0.91
C ALA A 163 4.11 -0.94 -0.59
N VAL A 164 3.92 -2.16 -1.04
CA VAL A 164 3.48 -2.44 -2.41
C VAL A 164 2.23 -3.29 -2.32
N GLY A 165 1.11 -2.74 -2.80
CA GLY A 165 -0.17 -3.45 -2.94
C GLY A 165 -0.42 -3.78 -4.41
N ILE A 166 -0.76 -5.02 -4.69
CA ILE A 166 -1.22 -5.43 -6.03
C ILE A 166 -2.52 -6.19 -5.84
N THR A 167 -3.61 -5.61 -6.32
CA THR A 167 -4.94 -6.22 -6.23
C THR A 167 -5.47 -6.49 -7.63
N MET A 168 -5.69 -7.76 -7.94
CA MET A 168 -6.35 -8.16 -9.18
C MET A 168 -7.61 -8.95 -8.81
N HIS A 169 -8.75 -8.37 -9.10
CA HIS A 169 -10.04 -9.00 -8.84
C HIS A 169 -10.79 -9.18 -10.16
N THR A 170 -11.27 -10.41 -10.40
CA THR A 170 -12.06 -10.71 -11.59
C THR A 170 -13.26 -11.51 -11.18
N ASN A 171 -14.44 -10.94 -11.40
CA ASN A 171 -15.72 -11.59 -11.15
C ASN A 171 -16.52 -11.64 -12.46
N ASN A 172 -16.86 -12.81 -12.91
CA ASN A 172 -17.55 -13.01 -14.19
C ASN A 172 -18.73 -13.94 -14.06
N ALA A 173 -19.86 -13.54 -14.60
CA ALA A 173 -20.99 -14.41 -14.87
C ALA A 173 -21.20 -14.48 -16.38
N PHE A 174 -21.14 -15.67 -16.99
CA PHE A 174 -21.31 -15.74 -18.44
C PHE A 174 -22.00 -17.00 -18.93
N ILE A 175 -22.72 -16.82 -20.03
CA ILE A 175 -23.12 -17.87 -20.95
C ILE A 175 -22.14 -17.79 -22.12
N LYS A 176 -21.21 -18.74 -22.21
CA LYS A 176 -20.12 -18.67 -23.20
C LYS A 176 -20.58 -19.22 -24.55
N ASN A 177 -21.20 -20.38 -24.53
CA ASN A 177 -21.69 -21.08 -25.71
C ASN A 177 -22.85 -22.05 -25.32
N GLY A 178 -23.43 -22.68 -26.31
CA GLY A 178 -24.47 -23.70 -26.12
C GLY A 178 -25.87 -23.18 -26.38
N THR A 179 -26.82 -24.14 -26.38
CA THR A 179 -28.26 -23.84 -26.58
C THR A 179 -28.96 -23.93 -25.25
N ILE A 180 -29.66 -22.86 -24.87
CA ILE A 180 -30.41 -22.75 -23.62
C ILE A 180 -31.85 -22.42 -23.96
N GLU A 181 -32.79 -23.24 -23.45
CA GLU A 181 -34.22 -22.96 -23.52
C GLU A 181 -34.77 -22.69 -22.13
N ALA A 182 -35.41 -21.53 -21.94
CA ALA A 182 -35.98 -21.12 -20.67
C ALA A 182 -37.12 -20.12 -20.86
N SER A 183 -37.98 -19.95 -19.86
CA SER A 183 -38.94 -18.86 -19.87
C SER A 183 -38.24 -17.51 -19.63
N SER A 184 -37.28 -17.46 -18.72
CA SER A 184 -36.49 -16.28 -18.38
C SER A 184 -35.02 -16.64 -18.27
N ILE A 185 -34.15 -15.72 -18.65
CA ILE A 185 -32.70 -15.86 -18.45
C ILE A 185 -32.19 -14.63 -17.67
N SER A 186 -31.40 -14.91 -16.64
CA SER A 186 -30.70 -13.90 -15.88
C SER A 186 -29.21 -14.26 -15.79
N VAL A 187 -28.34 -13.35 -16.23
CA VAL A 187 -26.89 -13.42 -16.08
C VAL A 187 -26.48 -12.25 -15.23
N THR A 188 -26.18 -12.52 -13.97
CA THR A 188 -25.91 -11.47 -12.98
C THR A 188 -24.57 -11.68 -12.31
N VAL A 189 -23.83 -10.60 -12.13
CA VAL A 189 -22.59 -10.56 -11.36
C VAL A 189 -22.65 -9.38 -10.42
N ASP A 190 -22.24 -9.61 -9.19
CA ASP A 190 -22.12 -8.59 -8.15
C ASP A 190 -20.74 -8.71 -7.50
N SER A 191 -20.05 -7.58 -7.39
CA SER A 191 -18.71 -7.47 -6.81
C SER A 191 -18.71 -6.38 -5.76
N GLY A 192 -19.55 -6.56 -4.75
CA GLY A 192 -19.65 -5.67 -3.62
C GLY A 192 -20.78 -4.63 -3.69
N SER A 193 -21.02 -4.06 -2.53
CA SER A 193 -21.97 -2.96 -2.28
C SER A 193 -21.36 -2.04 -1.21
N GLU A 194 -21.99 -0.94 -0.91
CA GLU A 194 -21.54 -0.05 0.20
C GLU A 194 -21.44 -0.79 1.54
N ASN A 195 -22.23 -1.85 1.75
CA ASN A 195 -22.22 -2.65 2.98
C ASN A 195 -21.29 -3.88 2.90
N ASP A 196 -20.91 -4.29 1.70
CA ASP A 196 -20.04 -5.44 1.44
C ASP A 196 -19.05 -5.04 0.34
N LYS A 197 -18.11 -4.20 0.71
CA LYS A 197 -17.20 -3.54 -0.21
C LYS A 197 -15.93 -4.35 -0.46
N LEU A 198 -15.47 -4.31 -1.70
CA LEU A 198 -14.14 -4.79 -2.05
C LEU A 198 -13.11 -3.75 -1.64
N LEU A 199 -12.37 -4.05 -0.58
CA LEU A 199 -11.33 -3.16 -0.04
C LEU A 199 -9.95 -3.52 -0.60
N ALA A 200 -9.27 -2.55 -1.19
CA ALA A 200 -7.86 -2.62 -1.53
C ALA A 200 -7.10 -1.51 -0.80
N ALA A 201 -6.26 -1.89 0.15
CA ALA A 201 -5.53 -0.93 0.96
C ALA A 201 -4.02 -1.25 1.00
N ALA A 202 -3.20 -0.23 0.86
CA ALA A 202 -1.76 -0.30 1.05
C ALA A 202 -1.28 0.92 1.83
N GLY A 203 -0.37 0.69 2.77
CA GLY A 203 0.14 1.78 3.58
C GLY A 203 1.56 1.54 4.08
N SER A 204 2.35 2.60 4.13
CA SER A 204 3.69 2.61 4.69
C SER A 204 3.83 3.74 5.69
N VAL A 205 4.55 3.47 6.77
CA VAL A 205 4.85 4.45 7.82
C VAL A 205 6.34 4.44 8.09
N ALA A 206 6.94 5.61 8.19
CA ALA A 206 8.35 5.76 8.53
C ALA A 206 8.55 6.95 9.48
N GLY A 207 9.55 6.86 10.34
CA GLY A 207 9.92 7.93 11.25
C GLY A 207 11.32 7.74 11.80
N CYS A 208 11.94 8.85 12.22
CA CYS A 208 13.25 8.83 12.86
C CYS A 208 13.37 10.04 13.78
N SER A 209 13.56 9.82 15.09
CA SER A 209 13.49 10.88 16.10
C SER A 209 14.81 11.26 16.77
N GLN A 210 15.92 10.59 16.48
CA GLN A 210 17.18 10.82 17.19
C GLN A 210 18.39 10.82 16.25
N GLY A 211 19.33 11.71 16.51
CA GLY A 211 20.58 11.83 15.79
C GLY A 211 20.93 13.26 15.39
N ASP A 212 22.10 13.45 14.82
CA ASP A 212 22.48 14.73 14.21
C ASP A 212 21.77 14.93 12.87
N PHE A 213 21.56 13.83 12.14
CA PHE A 213 20.80 13.79 10.91
C PHE A 213 19.68 12.76 11.04
N GLY A 214 18.45 13.17 10.74
CA GLY A 214 17.30 12.29 10.69
C GLY A 214 16.75 12.19 9.27
N LEU A 215 16.70 10.98 8.73
CA LEU A 215 16.11 10.70 7.43
C LEU A 215 14.90 9.77 7.61
N ALA A 216 13.74 10.14 7.10
CA ALA A 216 12.57 9.27 7.08
C ALA A 216 11.94 9.27 5.70
N GLY A 217 11.67 8.09 5.15
CA GLY A 217 11.05 7.93 3.85
C GLY A 217 9.91 6.93 3.89
N ALA A 218 8.72 7.31 3.42
CA ALA A 218 7.59 6.41 3.24
C ALA A 218 7.21 6.37 1.77
N ILE A 219 7.19 5.17 1.19
CA ILE A 219 6.82 4.97 -0.21
C ILE A 219 5.71 3.92 -0.24
N THR A 220 4.58 4.26 -0.84
CA THR A 220 3.49 3.32 -1.09
C THR A 220 3.16 3.32 -2.56
N VAL A 221 3.14 2.13 -3.14
CA VAL A 221 2.70 1.90 -4.51
C VAL A 221 1.56 0.90 -4.48
N GLN A 222 0.43 1.26 -5.07
CA GLN A 222 -0.72 0.39 -5.20
C GLN A 222 -1.12 0.26 -6.65
N VAL A 223 -1.35 -0.97 -7.10
CA VAL A 223 -1.79 -1.27 -8.46
C VAL A 223 -3.03 -2.15 -8.37
N ASN A 224 -4.15 -1.65 -8.90
CA ASN A 224 -5.43 -2.30 -8.81
C ASN A 224 -6.01 -2.58 -10.20
N SER A 225 -6.56 -3.75 -10.38
CA SER A 225 -7.32 -4.12 -11.58
C SER A 225 -8.58 -4.85 -11.18
N PHE A 226 -9.73 -4.21 -11.34
CA PHE A 226 -11.04 -4.76 -11.02
C PHE A 226 -11.82 -5.03 -12.29
N LYS A 227 -12.32 -6.25 -12.44
CA LYS A 227 -13.14 -6.66 -13.59
C LYS A 227 -14.40 -7.35 -13.11
N THR A 228 -15.57 -6.81 -13.45
CA THR A 228 -16.87 -7.35 -13.08
C THR A 228 -17.75 -7.41 -14.30
N ARG A 229 -17.96 -8.61 -14.85
CA ARG A 229 -18.59 -8.74 -16.16
C ARG A 229 -19.71 -9.79 -16.20
N ALA A 230 -20.89 -9.40 -16.68
CA ALA A 230 -21.98 -10.28 -17.05
C ALA A 230 -22.04 -10.37 -18.57
N ILE A 231 -21.78 -11.55 -19.15
CA ILE A 231 -21.60 -11.69 -20.60
C ILE A 231 -22.44 -12.84 -21.16
N VAL A 232 -23.14 -12.55 -22.25
CA VAL A 232 -23.68 -13.56 -23.17
C VAL A 232 -22.84 -13.55 -24.44
N GLY A 233 -22.11 -14.66 -24.68
CA GLY A 233 -21.17 -14.81 -25.79
C GLY A 233 -21.83 -15.02 -27.13
N ASP A 234 -21.16 -14.71 -28.19
CA ASP A 234 -21.62 -14.73 -29.60
C ASP A 234 -22.07 -16.11 -30.12
N THR A 235 -21.55 -17.18 -29.54
CA THR A 235 -21.88 -18.57 -29.92
C THR A 235 -23.03 -19.16 -29.10
N ALA A 236 -23.64 -18.37 -28.22
CA ALA A 236 -24.81 -18.81 -27.46
C ALA A 236 -26.09 -18.72 -28.28
N THR A 237 -26.93 -19.73 -28.15
CA THR A 237 -28.32 -19.74 -28.68
C THR A 237 -29.29 -19.80 -27.51
N LEU A 238 -30.08 -18.75 -27.34
CA LEU A 238 -31.03 -18.62 -26.25
C LEU A 238 -32.46 -18.68 -26.79
N THR A 239 -33.25 -19.67 -26.37
CA THR A 239 -34.68 -19.76 -26.72
C THR A 239 -35.50 -19.35 -25.51
N LEU A 240 -36.23 -18.23 -25.64
CA LEU A 240 -37.04 -17.65 -24.58
C LEU A 240 -38.52 -17.77 -24.85
N SER A 241 -39.32 -18.24 -23.86
CA SER A 241 -40.75 -18.47 -23.99
C SER A 241 -41.60 -17.38 -23.32
N GLY A 242 -41.20 -16.11 -23.45
CA GLY A 242 -41.99 -14.94 -23.07
C GLY A 242 -41.74 -14.35 -21.69
N GLY A 243 -40.73 -14.83 -20.96
CA GLY A 243 -40.31 -14.26 -19.66
C GLY A 243 -39.38 -13.07 -19.78
N SER A 244 -38.52 -12.84 -18.82
CA SER A 244 -37.57 -11.73 -18.80
C SER A 244 -36.18 -12.13 -19.32
N PHE A 245 -35.49 -11.18 -19.92
CA PHE A 245 -34.08 -11.31 -20.25
C PHE A 245 -33.27 -10.23 -19.54
N THR A 246 -32.40 -10.66 -18.64
CA THR A 246 -31.61 -9.75 -17.77
C THR A 246 -30.13 -10.11 -17.86
N VAL A 247 -29.29 -9.08 -18.10
CA VAL A 247 -27.83 -9.15 -17.97
C VAL A 247 -27.42 -7.98 -17.10
N LYS A 248 -26.87 -8.26 -15.92
CA LYS A 248 -26.58 -7.23 -14.92
C LYS A 248 -25.21 -7.40 -14.31
N ALA A 249 -24.43 -6.31 -14.24
CA ALA A 249 -23.19 -6.23 -13.50
C ALA A 249 -23.26 -5.07 -12.49
N SER A 250 -22.85 -5.34 -11.25
CA SER A 250 -22.70 -4.33 -10.22
C SER A 250 -21.37 -4.49 -9.50
N SER A 251 -20.75 -3.36 -9.12
CA SER A 251 -19.53 -3.37 -8.33
C SER A 251 -19.42 -2.14 -7.44
N TYR A 252 -18.74 -2.33 -6.31
CA TYR A 252 -18.38 -1.26 -5.38
C TYR A 252 -16.98 -1.52 -4.84
N GLU A 253 -16.05 -0.58 -5.06
CA GLU A 253 -14.68 -0.67 -4.61
C GLU A 253 -14.34 0.48 -3.65
N GLU A 254 -13.54 0.16 -2.63
CA GLU A 254 -12.90 1.14 -1.75
C GLU A 254 -11.39 0.94 -1.83
N ILE A 255 -10.68 1.99 -2.24
CA ILE A 255 -9.24 1.97 -2.46
C ILE A 255 -8.60 2.99 -1.53
N GLU A 256 -7.60 2.55 -0.79
CA GLU A 256 -6.88 3.39 0.16
C GLU A 256 -5.36 3.25 -0.01
N THR A 257 -4.68 4.35 -0.36
CA THR A 257 -3.23 4.39 -0.54
C THR A 257 -2.62 5.44 0.37
N LYS A 258 -1.78 5.03 1.32
CA LYS A 258 -1.19 5.93 2.31
C LYS A 258 0.33 5.80 2.38
N ALA A 259 1.04 6.92 2.33
CA ALA A 259 2.47 7.02 2.62
C ALA A 259 2.69 8.08 3.72
N ASP A 260 3.15 7.67 4.90
CA ASP A 260 3.32 8.57 6.04
C ASP A 260 4.75 8.55 6.57
N ALA A 261 5.56 9.50 6.12
CA ALA A 261 6.88 9.76 6.67
C ALA A 261 6.84 10.77 7.85
N ASN A 262 5.67 11.00 8.41
CA ASN A 262 5.45 11.80 9.62
C ASN A 262 4.97 10.91 10.79
N GLY A 263 5.32 9.63 10.78
CA GLY A 263 4.98 8.64 11.79
C GLY A 263 5.26 9.08 13.23
N PRO A 264 5.19 8.19 14.24
CA PRO A 264 5.30 8.57 15.67
C PRO A 264 6.55 9.38 16.01
N ALA A 265 7.54 9.33 15.12
CA ALA A 265 8.73 10.17 15.18
C ALA A 265 8.97 10.83 13.82
N LYS A 266 8.71 12.13 13.73
CA LYS A 266 9.11 12.94 12.56
C LYS A 266 10.58 12.73 12.25
N ALA A 267 11.00 12.85 10.99
CA ALA A 267 12.40 12.87 10.64
C ALA A 267 13.10 14.01 11.39
N GLY A 268 13.67 13.71 12.55
CA GLY A 268 14.24 14.67 13.48
C GLY A 268 15.74 14.48 13.62
N GLY A 269 16.51 15.55 13.46
CA GLY A 269 17.94 15.59 13.75
C GLY A 269 18.32 16.93 14.35
N SER A 270 19.35 16.98 15.24
CA SER A 270 19.82 18.25 15.81
C SER A 270 20.35 19.20 14.74
N SER A 271 21.03 18.69 13.73
CA SER A 271 21.59 19.43 12.61
C SER A 271 20.68 19.49 11.40
N ALA A 272 20.13 18.35 10.98
CA ALA A 272 19.21 18.30 9.83
C ALA A 272 18.19 17.15 9.94
N GLY A 273 16.99 17.40 9.41
CA GLY A 273 15.96 16.40 9.23
C GLY A 273 15.41 16.41 7.80
N VAL A 274 15.30 15.25 7.19
CA VAL A 274 14.67 15.08 5.87
C VAL A 274 13.59 14.01 5.95
N GLY A 275 12.35 14.42 5.68
CA GLY A 275 11.21 13.51 5.58
C GLY A 275 10.69 13.48 4.14
N ALA A 276 10.48 12.33 3.56
CA ALA A 276 9.91 12.20 2.21
C ALA A 276 8.72 11.23 2.20
N GLY A 277 7.60 11.65 1.60
CA GLY A 277 6.40 10.84 1.44
C GLY A 277 6.01 10.70 -0.03
N ILE A 278 5.88 9.48 -0.52
CA ILE A 278 5.48 9.20 -1.91
C ILE A 278 4.35 8.18 -1.90
N ALA A 279 3.17 8.56 -2.40
CA ALA A 279 2.06 7.66 -2.64
C ALA A 279 1.77 7.60 -4.14
N VAL A 280 1.67 6.39 -4.67
CA VAL A 280 1.32 6.13 -6.06
C VAL A 280 0.17 5.14 -6.08
N ASP A 281 -0.90 5.48 -6.77
CA ASP A 281 -2.02 4.59 -7.08
C ASP A 281 -2.23 4.49 -8.58
N VAL A 282 -2.35 3.26 -9.07
CA VAL A 282 -2.69 2.96 -10.45
C VAL A 282 -3.89 2.02 -10.44
N THR A 283 -5.06 2.51 -10.79
CA THR A 283 -6.31 1.77 -10.72
C THR A 283 -7.01 1.68 -12.08
N GLY A 284 -7.36 0.48 -12.47
CA GLY A 284 -8.19 0.18 -13.63
C GLY A 284 -9.44 -0.59 -13.24
N ILE A 285 -10.61 -0.07 -13.58
CA ILE A 285 -11.91 -0.67 -13.27
C ILE A 285 -12.68 -0.91 -14.59
N ASP A 286 -13.21 -2.12 -14.74
CA ASP A 286 -13.94 -2.54 -15.93
C ASP A 286 -15.20 -3.31 -15.52
N VAL A 287 -16.34 -2.67 -15.66
CA VAL A 287 -17.64 -3.23 -15.29
C VAL A 287 -18.54 -3.29 -16.51
N ALA A 288 -18.97 -4.49 -16.90
CA ALA A 288 -19.69 -4.65 -18.16
C ALA A 288 -20.87 -5.63 -18.11
N SER A 289 -21.93 -5.26 -18.76
CA SER A 289 -23.09 -6.11 -19.07
C SER A 289 -23.22 -6.22 -20.57
N ILE A 290 -22.80 -7.35 -21.14
CA ILE A 290 -22.64 -7.50 -22.57
C ILE A 290 -23.48 -8.65 -23.11
N VAL A 291 -24.35 -8.36 -24.05
CA VAL A 291 -24.83 -9.33 -25.02
C VAL A 291 -23.99 -9.12 -26.28
N ALA A 292 -23.16 -10.09 -26.63
CA ALA A 292 -22.24 -9.99 -27.77
C ALA A 292 -22.98 -9.82 -29.11
N ASP A 293 -22.26 -9.32 -30.09
CA ASP A 293 -22.78 -9.28 -31.47
C ASP A 293 -22.98 -10.70 -31.97
N GLY A 294 -24.08 -10.95 -32.74
CA GLY A 294 -24.39 -12.25 -33.32
C GLY A 294 -25.09 -13.24 -32.39
N VAL A 295 -25.26 -12.92 -31.10
CA VAL A 295 -26.00 -13.81 -30.19
C VAL A 295 -27.38 -14.12 -30.75
N ASN A 296 -27.67 -15.41 -30.90
CA ASN A 296 -28.95 -15.89 -31.41
C ASN A 296 -29.98 -15.98 -30.26
N ILE A 297 -30.85 -14.98 -30.18
CA ILE A 297 -31.96 -14.95 -29.22
C ILE A 297 -33.27 -15.23 -29.95
N ILE A 298 -33.84 -16.40 -29.70
CA ILE A 298 -35.08 -16.89 -30.32
C ILE A 298 -36.23 -16.67 -29.33
N GLN A 299 -37.28 -16.01 -29.79
CA GLN A 299 -38.53 -15.90 -29.04
C GLN A 299 -39.46 -17.05 -29.50
N LYS A 300 -39.66 -18.06 -28.63
CA LYS A 300 -40.46 -19.24 -28.93
C LYS A 300 -41.91 -18.83 -29.25
N ASN A 301 -42.40 -19.25 -30.40
CA ASN A 301 -43.73 -18.90 -30.90
C ASN A 301 -43.97 -17.39 -31.00
N ASP A 302 -42.92 -16.62 -31.29
CA ASP A 302 -42.97 -15.15 -31.34
C ASP A 302 -43.46 -14.51 -30.02
N ALA A 303 -43.39 -15.21 -28.90
CA ALA A 303 -43.86 -14.73 -27.59
C ALA A 303 -43.04 -13.52 -27.12
N PRO A 304 -43.65 -12.34 -27.00
CA PRO A 304 -42.92 -11.16 -26.56
C PRO A 304 -42.41 -11.32 -25.13
N LEU A 305 -41.17 -10.88 -24.86
CA LEU A 305 -40.57 -10.88 -23.53
C LEU A 305 -41.31 -9.90 -22.60
N THR A 306 -41.37 -10.20 -21.32
CA THR A 306 -41.94 -9.27 -20.34
C THR A 306 -41.09 -8.02 -20.17
N LYS A 307 -39.78 -8.15 -20.13
CA LYS A 307 -38.79 -7.07 -20.09
C LYS A 307 -37.42 -7.52 -20.64
N ILE A 308 -36.65 -6.55 -21.09
CA ILE A 308 -35.21 -6.73 -21.39
C ILE A 308 -34.42 -5.70 -20.55
N GLU A 309 -33.43 -6.17 -19.83
CA GLU A 309 -32.65 -5.35 -18.93
C GLU A 309 -31.16 -5.68 -19.05
N ILE A 310 -30.38 -4.74 -19.56
CA ILE A 310 -28.93 -4.82 -19.70
C ILE A 310 -28.36 -3.65 -18.90
N THR A 311 -27.92 -3.89 -17.68
CA THR A 311 -27.61 -2.78 -16.78
C THR A 311 -26.26 -2.95 -16.09
N VAL A 312 -25.52 -1.86 -15.99
CA VAL A 312 -24.28 -1.76 -15.23
C VAL A 312 -24.45 -0.67 -14.18
N ALA A 313 -24.08 -1.01 -12.96
CA ALA A 313 -23.97 -0.07 -11.85
C ALA A 313 -22.58 -0.20 -11.20
N HIS A 314 -21.81 0.85 -11.28
CA HIS A 314 -20.50 0.92 -10.63
C HIS A 314 -20.46 2.13 -9.69
N SER A 315 -19.90 1.95 -8.50
CA SER A 315 -19.60 3.05 -7.58
C SER A 315 -18.34 2.71 -6.79
N GLY A 316 -17.67 3.71 -6.24
CA GLY A 316 -16.48 3.49 -5.45
C GLY A 316 -15.88 4.76 -4.86
N ASN A 317 -14.98 4.54 -3.91
CA ASN A 317 -14.21 5.58 -3.25
C ASN A 317 -12.71 5.27 -3.40
N GLU A 318 -11.95 6.25 -3.85
CA GLU A 318 -10.49 6.17 -3.93
C GLU A 318 -9.88 7.26 -3.04
N MET A 319 -9.12 6.85 -2.03
CA MET A 319 -8.46 7.75 -1.10
C MET A 319 -6.95 7.59 -1.20
N MET A 320 -6.26 8.71 -1.41
CA MET A 320 -4.80 8.74 -1.41
C MET A 320 -4.28 9.81 -0.45
N GLU A 321 -3.34 9.42 0.38
CA GLU A 321 -2.67 10.34 1.29
C GLU A 321 -1.16 10.14 1.27
N ALA A 322 -0.42 11.24 1.04
CA ALA A 322 1.01 11.28 1.23
C ALA A 322 1.37 12.36 2.26
N LYS A 323 2.15 11.98 3.26
CA LYS A 323 2.59 12.89 4.34
C LYS A 323 4.09 12.80 4.54
N ALA A 324 4.72 13.92 4.84
CA ALA A 324 6.07 13.96 5.37
C ALA A 324 6.21 15.09 6.39
N GLY A 325 7.04 14.81 7.41
CA GLY A 325 7.41 15.77 8.41
C GLY A 325 8.91 15.71 8.71
N SER A 326 9.52 16.86 8.91
CA SER A 326 10.91 16.94 9.33
C SER A 326 11.14 18.06 10.32
N SER A 327 12.20 17.92 11.15
CA SER A 327 12.65 18.92 12.11
C SER A 327 14.16 18.88 12.26
N GLY A 328 14.77 20.02 12.64
CA GLY A 328 16.23 20.13 12.84
C GLY A 328 16.75 21.53 12.59
N GLY A 329 18.05 21.71 12.54
CA GLY A 329 18.65 22.96 12.10
C GLY A 329 18.27 23.32 10.68
N ILE A 330 18.36 22.34 9.78
CA ILE A 330 17.83 22.36 8.41
C ILE A 330 16.76 21.29 8.31
N SER A 331 15.62 21.60 7.70
CA SER A 331 14.47 20.71 7.61
C SER A 331 13.91 20.70 6.19
N ILE A 332 13.78 19.51 5.58
CA ILE A 332 13.30 19.35 4.21
C ILE A 332 12.22 18.25 4.18
N SER A 333 11.06 18.57 3.60
CA SER A 333 9.92 17.64 3.53
C SER A 333 9.27 17.65 2.15
N PRO A 334 9.81 16.91 1.16
CA PRO A 334 9.13 16.69 -0.11
C PRO A 334 8.01 15.64 0.03
N VAL A 335 6.87 15.89 -0.63
CA VAL A 335 5.73 14.98 -0.68
C VAL A 335 5.17 14.90 -2.09
N VAL A 336 4.91 13.71 -2.57
CA VAL A 336 4.29 13.47 -3.88
C VAL A 336 3.15 12.47 -3.73
N ALA A 337 1.99 12.82 -4.29
CA ALA A 337 0.87 11.90 -4.48
C ALA A 337 0.54 11.84 -5.98
N LEU A 338 0.56 10.63 -6.55
CA LEU A 338 0.27 10.37 -7.95
C LEU A 338 -0.86 9.35 -8.06
N MET A 339 -2.01 9.77 -8.59
CA MET A 339 -3.15 8.92 -8.88
C MET A 339 -3.35 8.80 -10.39
N ILE A 340 -3.35 7.58 -10.89
CA ILE A 340 -3.71 7.24 -12.27
C ILE A 340 -4.89 6.27 -12.17
N SER A 341 -6.09 6.74 -12.45
CA SER A 341 -7.30 5.94 -12.26
C SER A 341 -8.23 6.05 -13.46
N GLY A 342 -8.85 4.93 -13.82
CA GLY A 342 -9.82 4.90 -14.89
C GLY A 342 -10.91 3.85 -14.65
N ALA A 343 -12.16 4.23 -14.91
CA ALA A 343 -13.30 3.34 -14.86
C ALA A 343 -14.00 3.29 -16.21
N TYR A 344 -14.12 2.09 -16.72
CA TYR A 344 -14.91 1.82 -17.92
C TYR A 344 -16.16 1.03 -17.55
N THR A 345 -17.34 1.55 -17.91
CA THR A 345 -18.62 0.87 -17.72
C THR A 345 -19.35 0.70 -19.04
N GLU A 346 -19.77 -0.52 -19.37
CA GLU A 346 -20.41 -0.83 -20.65
C GLU A 346 -21.69 -1.63 -20.47
N ALA A 347 -22.82 -1.10 -20.99
CA ALA A 347 -24.05 -1.85 -21.15
C ALA A 347 -24.34 -2.02 -22.64
N ARG A 348 -24.27 -3.25 -23.15
CA ARG A 348 -24.38 -3.53 -24.59
C ARG A 348 -25.39 -4.58 -24.93
N LEU A 349 -26.34 -4.24 -25.78
CA LEU A 349 -27.17 -5.20 -26.50
C LEU A 349 -26.70 -5.28 -27.96
N GLY A 350 -25.86 -6.28 -28.24
CA GLY A 350 -25.21 -6.49 -29.54
C GLY A 350 -26.16 -6.79 -30.69
N SER A 351 -25.62 -6.84 -31.90
CA SER A 351 -26.37 -7.14 -33.14
C SER A 351 -27.01 -8.53 -33.12
N GLY A 352 -28.05 -8.73 -33.93
CA GLY A 352 -28.77 -10.01 -34.04
C GLY A 352 -30.22 -9.83 -34.47
N ALA A 353 -30.99 -10.90 -34.36
CA ALA A 353 -32.39 -10.87 -34.69
C ALA A 353 -33.19 -9.84 -33.89
N LYS A 354 -34.28 -9.36 -34.48
CA LYS A 354 -35.22 -8.43 -33.83
C LYS A 354 -35.77 -9.05 -32.55
N LEU A 355 -35.85 -8.26 -31.48
CA LEU A 355 -36.50 -8.65 -30.24
C LEU A 355 -37.77 -7.83 -29.98
N THR A 356 -38.76 -8.49 -29.41
CA THR A 356 -40.05 -7.88 -29.02
C THR A 356 -40.24 -8.02 -27.52
N ALA A 357 -40.53 -6.92 -26.83
CA ALA A 357 -40.90 -6.91 -25.42
C ALA A 357 -42.27 -6.25 -25.22
N LYS A 358 -43.12 -6.83 -24.38
CA LYS A 358 -44.38 -6.23 -23.95
C LYS A 358 -44.15 -5.04 -23.03
N GLY A 359 -43.12 -5.14 -22.21
CA GLY A 359 -42.73 -4.12 -21.23
C GLY A 359 -41.56 -3.26 -21.71
N ASP A 360 -40.79 -2.82 -20.77
CA ASP A 360 -39.72 -1.86 -20.99
C ASP A 360 -38.42 -2.58 -21.36
N VAL A 361 -37.63 -1.91 -22.18
CA VAL A 361 -36.25 -2.28 -22.50
C VAL A 361 -35.35 -1.22 -21.91
N ARG A 362 -34.39 -1.63 -21.06
CA ARG A 362 -33.40 -0.78 -20.43
C ARG A 362 -32.01 -1.24 -20.79
N VAL A 363 -31.21 -0.33 -21.32
CA VAL A 363 -29.77 -0.53 -21.54
C VAL A 363 -29.07 0.64 -20.89
N GLU A 364 -28.52 0.41 -19.69
CA GLU A 364 -28.02 1.49 -18.86
C GLU A 364 -26.64 1.20 -18.30
N ALA A 365 -25.72 2.14 -18.44
CA ALA A 365 -24.42 2.12 -17.80
C ALA A 365 -24.28 3.33 -16.86
N GLN A 366 -24.03 3.05 -15.58
CA GLN A 366 -23.87 4.08 -14.57
C GLN A 366 -22.57 3.86 -13.82
N SER A 367 -21.79 4.94 -13.68
CA SER A 367 -20.57 4.99 -12.87
C SER A 367 -20.61 6.21 -11.95
N ALA A 368 -20.25 6.02 -10.69
CA ALA A 368 -20.17 7.10 -9.70
C ALA A 368 -18.92 6.91 -8.81
N LEU A 369 -17.92 7.75 -9.01
CA LEU A 369 -16.65 7.67 -8.28
C LEU A 369 -16.38 8.94 -7.49
N VAL A 370 -15.96 8.73 -6.24
CA VAL A 370 -15.45 9.80 -5.38
C VAL A 370 -13.97 9.56 -5.13
N ARG A 371 -13.16 10.57 -5.43
CA ARG A 371 -11.71 10.51 -5.27
C ARG A 371 -11.23 11.63 -4.36
N GLU A 372 -10.41 11.27 -3.40
CA GLU A 372 -9.74 12.25 -2.54
C GLU A 372 -8.24 12.04 -2.55
N MET A 373 -7.50 13.13 -2.78
CA MET A 373 -6.04 13.16 -2.73
C MET A 373 -5.55 14.21 -1.75
N ALA A 374 -4.60 13.84 -0.92
CA ALA A 374 -3.94 14.77 0.00
C ALA A 374 -2.41 14.58 -0.01
N ALA A 375 -1.69 15.67 -0.24
CA ALA A 375 -0.23 15.72 -0.04
C ALA A 375 0.09 16.78 1.00
N ASN A 376 0.69 16.37 2.13
CA ASN A 376 0.95 17.24 3.27
C ASN A 376 2.43 17.22 3.65
N ALA A 377 3.13 18.32 3.41
CA ALA A 377 4.53 18.51 3.78
C ALA A 377 4.65 19.48 4.96
N SER A 378 5.46 19.14 5.97
CA SER A 378 5.72 19.98 7.13
C SER A 378 7.21 19.98 7.46
N ALA A 379 7.88 21.12 7.28
CA ALA A 379 9.29 21.28 7.58
C ALA A 379 9.47 22.32 8.71
N ALA A 380 10.04 21.91 9.85
CA ALA A 380 10.31 22.78 11.00
C ALA A 380 11.82 22.92 11.22
N GLY A 381 12.46 23.82 10.47
CA GLY A 381 13.89 24.10 10.58
C GLY A 381 14.21 25.16 11.64
N GLY A 382 15.26 24.96 12.45
CA GLY A 382 15.78 26.01 13.34
C GLY A 382 16.50 27.14 12.58
N ARG A 383 17.04 26.85 11.41
CA ARG A 383 17.69 27.79 10.49
C ARG A 383 16.97 27.88 9.15
N VAL A 384 16.70 26.74 8.53
CA VAL A 384 16.05 26.65 7.22
C VAL A 384 15.01 25.54 7.26
N GLY A 385 13.79 25.84 6.82
CA GLY A 385 12.74 24.86 6.58
C GLY A 385 12.26 24.93 5.13
N VAL A 386 12.19 23.79 4.44
CA VAL A 386 11.69 23.68 3.07
C VAL A 386 10.67 22.56 3.02
N GLY A 387 9.39 22.90 2.84
CA GLY A 387 8.30 21.94 2.59
C GLY A 387 7.85 22.09 1.14
N GLY A 388 7.63 20.96 0.47
CA GLY A 388 7.09 20.91 -0.89
C GLY A 388 6.10 19.77 -1.03
N SER A 389 4.91 20.02 -1.60
CA SER A 389 3.93 18.99 -1.84
C SER A 389 3.35 19.09 -3.25
N PHE A 390 3.19 17.95 -3.90
CA PHE A 390 2.66 17.83 -5.25
C PHE A 390 1.58 16.76 -5.31
N ASN A 391 0.43 17.11 -5.89
CA ASN A 391 -0.62 16.17 -6.27
C ASN A 391 -0.70 16.11 -7.79
N ILE A 392 -0.67 14.91 -8.32
CA ILE A 392 -0.84 14.68 -9.76
C ILE A 392 -1.95 13.63 -9.91
N SER A 393 -2.98 13.95 -10.68
CA SER A 393 -4.06 13.02 -11.00
C SER A 393 -4.28 12.92 -12.50
N ILE A 394 -4.37 11.70 -12.98
CA ILE A 394 -4.72 11.37 -14.37
C ILE A 394 -5.94 10.45 -14.28
N LEU A 395 -7.10 10.98 -14.70
CA LEU A 395 -8.37 10.29 -14.59
C LEU A 395 -8.96 10.05 -15.98
N ASN A 396 -9.45 8.83 -16.21
CA ASN A 396 -10.09 8.44 -17.47
C ASN A 396 -11.33 7.58 -17.18
N ASP A 397 -12.47 8.23 -17.02
CA ASP A 397 -13.74 7.57 -16.72
C ASP A 397 -14.67 7.64 -17.92
N SER A 398 -15.27 6.52 -18.28
CA SER A 398 -16.25 6.46 -19.36
C SER A 398 -17.40 5.53 -19.01
N ALA A 399 -18.58 5.87 -19.52
CA ALA A 399 -19.76 5.02 -19.48
C ALA A 399 -20.37 4.95 -20.87
N GLU A 400 -20.67 3.76 -21.34
CA GLU A 400 -21.23 3.50 -22.65
C GLU A 400 -22.48 2.62 -22.56
N ALA A 401 -23.55 3.03 -23.21
CA ALA A 401 -24.76 2.22 -23.33
C ALA A 401 -25.25 2.25 -24.79
N TYR A 402 -25.40 1.10 -25.41
CA TYR A 402 -25.86 1.06 -26.79
C TYR A 402 -26.59 -0.22 -27.18
N VAL A 403 -27.42 -0.08 -28.21
CA VAL A 403 -28.22 -1.14 -28.83
C VAL A 403 -27.88 -1.25 -30.30
N ARG A 404 -27.56 -2.46 -30.75
CA ARG A 404 -27.18 -2.76 -32.15
C ARG A 404 -28.16 -3.68 -32.87
N ARG A 405 -29.36 -3.95 -32.31
CA ARG A 405 -30.39 -4.74 -32.97
C ARG A 405 -31.75 -4.06 -32.99
N SER A 406 -32.62 -4.50 -33.88
CA SER A 406 -33.98 -4.00 -33.93
C SER A 406 -34.76 -4.40 -32.68
N LEU A 407 -35.52 -3.47 -32.13
CA LEU A 407 -36.35 -3.67 -30.95
C LEU A 407 -37.78 -3.21 -31.21
N LYS A 408 -38.75 -3.93 -30.59
CA LYS A 408 -40.11 -3.46 -30.41
C LYS A 408 -40.44 -3.59 -28.93
N SER A 409 -40.78 -2.46 -28.28
CA SER A 409 -41.02 -2.42 -26.83
C SER A 409 -42.11 -1.39 -26.51
N ARG A 410 -42.61 -1.39 -25.27
CA ARG A 410 -43.44 -0.33 -24.74
C ARG A 410 -42.63 0.95 -24.58
N ASN A 411 -41.52 0.85 -23.86
CA ASN A 411 -40.55 1.94 -23.68
C ASN A 411 -39.13 1.41 -23.95
N LEU A 412 -38.27 2.28 -24.45
CA LEU A 412 -36.85 2.00 -24.58
C LEU A 412 -36.06 3.10 -23.86
N THR A 413 -35.25 2.71 -22.92
CA THR A 413 -34.29 3.57 -22.25
C THR A 413 -32.87 3.12 -22.62
N VAL A 414 -32.07 4.01 -23.19
CA VAL A 414 -30.64 3.82 -23.39
C VAL A 414 -29.96 5.01 -22.69
N ASN A 415 -29.22 4.72 -21.66
CA ASN A 415 -28.65 5.75 -20.80
C ASN A 415 -27.24 5.41 -20.36
N ALA A 416 -26.30 6.36 -20.48
CA ALA A 416 -24.95 6.24 -19.98
C ALA A 416 -24.62 7.45 -19.14
N VAL A 417 -24.22 7.20 -17.90
CA VAL A 417 -23.89 8.26 -16.92
C VAL A 417 -22.57 7.93 -16.24
N SER A 418 -21.59 8.80 -16.38
CA SER A 418 -20.36 8.77 -15.61
C SER A 418 -20.30 10.02 -14.73
N ARG A 419 -20.22 9.83 -13.44
CA ARG A 419 -20.01 10.89 -12.46
C ARG A 419 -18.69 10.63 -11.74
N SER A 420 -17.83 11.63 -11.74
CA SER A 420 -16.54 11.55 -11.08
C SER A 420 -16.32 12.85 -10.30
N THR A 421 -16.00 12.72 -9.03
CA THR A 421 -15.64 13.84 -8.18
C THR A 421 -14.20 13.65 -7.73
N LEU A 422 -13.36 14.66 -7.92
CA LEU A 422 -12.01 14.70 -7.39
C LEU A 422 -11.85 15.87 -6.44
N LYS A 423 -11.45 15.57 -5.20
CA LYS A 423 -10.96 16.55 -4.25
C LYS A 423 -9.47 16.36 -4.07
N SER A 424 -8.67 17.32 -4.51
CA SER A 424 -7.21 17.28 -4.42
C SER A 424 -6.72 18.42 -3.53
N THR A 425 -5.99 18.09 -2.48
CA THR A 425 -5.48 19.05 -1.51
C THR A 425 -3.98 18.89 -1.38
N SER A 426 -3.24 19.97 -1.64
CA SER A 426 -1.79 20.02 -1.47
C SER A 426 -1.45 21.10 -0.44
N ARG A 427 -0.71 20.72 0.61
CA ARG A 427 -0.30 21.63 1.69
C ARG A 427 1.18 21.51 1.94
N ALA A 428 1.86 22.64 1.89
CA ALA A 428 3.27 22.73 2.23
C ALA A 428 3.45 23.79 3.32
N GLY A 429 4.03 23.36 4.45
CA GLY A 429 4.38 24.23 5.56
C GLY A 429 5.89 24.26 5.79
N ALA A 430 6.46 25.44 5.95
CA ALA A 430 7.86 25.60 6.28
C ALA A 430 7.99 26.61 7.44
N LYS A 431 8.78 26.24 8.46
CA LYS A 431 9.15 27.13 9.57
C LYS A 431 10.67 27.22 9.60
N GLY A 432 11.20 28.41 9.47
CA GLY A 432 12.63 28.72 9.61
C GLY A 432 12.94 29.36 10.97
N ALA A 433 14.16 29.91 11.15
CA ALA A 433 14.57 30.61 12.33
C ALA A 433 13.62 31.77 12.68
N SER A 434 13.15 31.80 13.89
CA SER A 434 12.43 32.95 14.43
C SER A 434 13.43 34.08 14.82
N SER A 435 13.93 34.82 13.84
CA SER A 435 14.39 36.16 14.08
C SER A 435 13.16 37.07 14.05
N GLY A 436 12.61 37.37 15.20
CA GLY A 436 11.48 38.27 15.49
C GLY A 436 10.81 38.96 14.30
N SER A 437 10.02 38.29 13.53
CA SER A 437 8.85 38.84 12.80
C SER A 437 8.21 37.82 11.83
N THR A 438 6.89 37.66 11.99
CA THR A 438 5.85 37.33 11.03
C THR A 438 6.03 36.19 10.03
N ALA A 439 5.25 35.15 10.31
CA ALA A 439 4.47 34.29 9.41
C ALA A 439 5.01 33.98 8.03
N ALA A 440 5.57 32.78 7.91
CA ALA A 440 5.64 32.09 6.64
C ALA A 440 4.22 31.71 6.17
N GLY A 441 3.85 32.14 4.99
CA GLY A 441 2.56 31.84 4.38
C GLY A 441 2.35 30.35 4.20
N SER A 442 1.24 29.86 4.69
CA SER A 442 0.70 28.54 4.34
C SER A 442 -0.07 28.67 3.04
N GLY A 443 0.52 28.23 1.94
CA GLY A 443 -0.20 28.10 0.69
C GLY A 443 -1.07 26.85 0.74
N THR A 444 -2.38 27.01 0.68
CA THR A 444 -3.33 25.90 0.51
C THR A 444 -3.96 26.05 -0.86
N GLY A 445 -3.65 25.15 -1.77
CA GLY A 445 -4.34 25.03 -3.05
C GLY A 445 -5.34 23.89 -2.97
N THR A 446 -6.60 24.16 -3.19
CA THR A 446 -7.64 23.13 -3.32
C THR A 446 -8.23 23.24 -4.72
N THR A 447 -8.13 22.20 -5.50
CA THR A 447 -8.83 22.08 -6.78
C THR A 447 -9.92 21.03 -6.66
N THR A 448 -11.13 21.41 -6.99
CA THR A 448 -12.26 20.47 -7.11
C THR A 448 -12.67 20.46 -8.56
N SER A 449 -12.47 19.35 -9.26
CA SER A 449 -12.99 19.15 -10.60
C SER A 449 -14.23 18.26 -10.52
N GLY A 450 -15.38 18.83 -10.74
CA GLY A 450 -16.63 18.10 -10.95
C GLY A 450 -16.94 18.10 -12.44
N GLY A 451 -17.04 16.94 -13.04
CA GLY A 451 -17.64 16.83 -14.36
C GLY A 451 -19.13 16.99 -14.24
N SER A 452 -19.65 18.17 -14.54
CA SER A 452 -21.09 18.37 -14.74
C SER A 452 -21.36 18.68 -16.21
N GLY A 453 -22.30 17.97 -16.80
CA GLY A 453 -23.02 18.49 -17.93
C GLY A 453 -23.80 19.74 -17.49
N ASP A 454 -23.75 20.71 -18.35
CA ASP A 454 -24.57 21.89 -18.49
C ASP A 454 -25.48 22.31 -17.33
N ASP A 455 -25.14 23.43 -16.68
CA ASP A 455 -26.08 24.49 -16.40
C ASP A 455 -25.30 25.81 -16.22
N ALA A 456 -25.51 26.71 -17.16
CA ALA A 456 -25.08 28.09 -17.08
C ALA A 456 -25.99 28.82 -16.07
N ASP A 457 -25.39 29.33 -15.00
CA ASP A 457 -26.03 30.44 -14.27
C ASP A 457 -25.00 31.49 -13.87
N ASP A 458 -25.33 32.69 -14.29
CA ASP A 458 -24.66 33.96 -14.13
C ASP A 458 -24.66 34.39 -12.65
N GLY A 459 -23.53 34.56 -12.05
CA GLY A 459 -23.35 35.01 -10.68
C GLY A 459 -22.34 36.14 -10.54
N SER A 460 -22.77 37.37 -10.78
CA SER A 460 -22.02 38.60 -10.57
C SER A 460 -21.46 38.70 -9.14
N SER A 461 -20.15 38.77 -8.99
CA SER A 461 -19.45 39.15 -7.77
C SER A 461 -19.47 40.66 -7.60
N LYS A 462 -20.22 41.18 -6.59
CA LYS A 462 -19.97 42.50 -6.05
C LYS A 462 -18.85 42.40 -5.00
N GLY A 463 -17.77 43.09 -5.26
CA GLY A 463 -16.80 43.44 -4.23
C GLY A 463 -17.36 44.61 -3.40
N GLU A 464 -17.20 44.51 -2.12
CA GLU A 464 -17.34 45.62 -1.21
C GLU A 464 -16.08 45.71 -0.38
N SER A 465 -15.43 46.85 -0.51
CA SER A 465 -14.33 47.31 0.33
C SER A 465 -14.95 48.20 1.43
N ASP A 466 -14.61 47.92 2.69
CA ASP A 466 -14.31 48.91 3.72
C ASP A 466 -13.35 48.33 4.75
#